data_e784876ac522dbde9fa6ccd029fa3514
#
_entry.id   e784876ac522dbde9fa6ccd029fa3514
#
_cell.length_a   1.000
_cell.length_b   1.000
_cell.length_c   1.000
_cell.angle_alpha   90.00
_cell.angle_beta   90.00
_cell.angle_gamma   90.00
#
_symmetry.space_group_name_H-M   'P 1'
#
loop_
_entity.id
_entity.type
_entity.pdbx_description
1 polymer ?
#
loop_
_entity_poly.entity_id
_entity_poly.type
_entity_poly.pdbx_seq_one_letter_code
_entity_poly.pdbx_strand_id
1 'polypeptide(L)'
;TSTNDMATIFATGKADNNQIKSINDKKIQTFDKSLNRVLLSLAKRVVSDGEGSSKFVTVNVKKCKSEIEAKQIAISIANSPLVKTAIAGCSKW
;
A
#
# COMPACT_ATOMS: atom_id res chain seq x y z
N THR A 1 5.16 7.18 8.59
CA THR A 1 6.59 6.85 8.68
C THR A 1 7.40 8.11 8.87
N SER A 2 8.39 8.06 9.73
CA SER A 2 9.32 9.18 10.01
C SER A 2 10.61 9.11 9.19
N THR A 3 10.64 8.27 8.15
CA THR A 3 11.80 8.01 7.32
C THR A 3 11.76 8.81 6.01
N ASN A 4 12.93 9.01 5.40
CA ASN A 4 13.09 9.73 4.13
C ASN A 4 12.90 8.80 2.92
N ASP A 5 11.89 7.96 2.94
CA ASP A 5 11.62 7.07 1.82
C ASP A 5 11.23 7.88 0.58
N MET A 6 11.82 7.51 -0.54
CA MET A 6 11.54 8.15 -1.83
C MET A 6 11.09 7.09 -2.83
N ALA A 7 9.99 7.33 -3.51
CA ALA A 7 9.55 6.55 -4.65
C ALA A 7 9.73 7.37 -5.93
N THR A 8 10.44 6.81 -6.90
CA THR A 8 10.70 7.49 -8.17
C THR A 8 10.25 6.60 -9.33
N ILE A 9 9.57 7.18 -10.29
CA ILE A 9 9.12 6.53 -11.51
C ILE A 9 9.76 7.23 -12.70
N PHE A 10 10.39 6.47 -13.59
CA PHE A 10 10.97 6.98 -14.82
C PHE A 10 10.19 6.49 -16.02
N ALA A 11 9.73 7.41 -16.86
CA ALA A 11 9.11 7.13 -18.14
C ALA A 11 10.01 7.68 -19.25
N THR A 12 10.83 6.84 -19.84
CA THR A 12 11.86 7.27 -20.81
C THR A 12 11.36 7.33 -22.24
N GLY A 13 10.24 6.67 -22.55
CA GLY A 13 9.74 6.54 -23.91
C GLY A 13 10.62 5.69 -24.84
N LYS A 14 11.63 5.00 -24.30
CA LYS A 14 12.59 4.20 -25.09
C LYS A 14 12.21 2.73 -25.21
N ALA A 15 11.22 2.28 -24.49
CA ALA A 15 10.69 0.93 -24.66
C ALA A 15 9.88 0.86 -25.96
N ASP A 16 10.08 -0.21 -26.73
CA ASP A 16 9.38 -0.45 -27.99
C ASP A 16 7.95 -0.97 -27.74
N ASN A 17 7.19 -0.19 -26.98
CA ASN A 17 5.81 -0.46 -26.64
C ASN A 17 4.87 0.30 -27.58
N ASN A 18 3.79 -0.33 -27.98
CA ASN A 18 2.73 0.36 -28.70
C ASN A 18 2.17 1.52 -27.85
N GLN A 19 2.05 2.68 -28.46
CA GLN A 19 1.48 3.85 -27.78
C GLN A 19 0.04 3.57 -27.36
N ILE A 20 -0.27 3.94 -26.13
CA ILE A 20 -1.63 3.95 -25.60
C ILE A 20 -2.24 5.30 -25.97
N LYS A 21 -3.27 5.29 -26.81
CA LYS A 21 -3.89 6.52 -27.36
C LYS A 21 -5.17 6.92 -26.63
N SER A 22 -5.73 6.05 -25.81
CA SER A 22 -7.00 6.30 -25.13
C SER A 22 -7.01 5.66 -23.75
N ILE A 23 -7.69 6.32 -22.83
CA ILE A 23 -7.94 5.79 -21.46
C ILE A 23 -8.78 4.50 -21.47
N ASN A 24 -9.51 4.26 -22.55
CA ASN A 24 -10.34 3.05 -22.73
C ASN A 24 -9.58 1.89 -23.38
N ASP A 25 -8.29 2.05 -23.67
CA ASP A 25 -7.46 0.98 -24.21
C ASP A 25 -7.28 -0.13 -23.18
N LYS A 26 -7.53 -1.37 -23.56
CA LYS A 26 -7.35 -2.55 -22.69
C LYS A 26 -5.93 -2.67 -22.15
N LYS A 27 -4.94 -2.14 -22.84
CA LYS A 27 -3.53 -2.12 -22.42
C LYS A 27 -3.32 -1.27 -21.17
N ILE A 28 -4.12 -0.21 -20.97
CA ILE A 28 -4.09 0.60 -19.74
C ILE A 28 -4.44 -0.26 -18.53
N GLN A 29 -5.45 -1.11 -18.62
CA GLN A 29 -5.86 -1.97 -17.51
C GLN A 29 -4.74 -2.95 -17.11
N THR A 30 -4.05 -3.53 -18.08
CA THR A 30 -2.90 -4.41 -17.82
C THR A 30 -1.75 -3.66 -17.19
N PHE A 31 -1.43 -2.47 -17.69
CA PHE A 31 -0.41 -1.59 -17.14
C PHE A 31 -0.75 -1.18 -15.71
N ASP A 32 -1.97 -0.74 -15.46
CA ASP A 32 -2.44 -0.32 -14.14
C ASP A 32 -2.35 -1.45 -13.11
N LYS A 33 -2.78 -2.65 -13.45
CA LYS A 33 -2.65 -3.82 -12.59
C LYS A 33 -1.19 -4.15 -12.28
N SER A 34 -0.32 -4.08 -13.27
CA SER A 34 1.11 -4.37 -13.10
C SER A 34 1.79 -3.30 -12.24
N LEU A 35 1.49 -2.03 -12.47
CA LEU A 35 2.00 -0.92 -11.68
C LEU A 35 1.54 -1.03 -10.22
N ASN A 36 0.25 -1.26 -10.00
CA ASN A 36 -0.29 -1.44 -8.65
C ASN A 36 0.34 -2.61 -7.90
N ARG A 37 0.64 -3.70 -8.59
CA ARG A 37 1.35 -4.86 -8.00
C ARG A 37 2.75 -4.46 -7.53
N VAL A 38 3.50 -3.73 -8.34
CA VAL A 38 4.85 -3.26 -7.99
C VAL A 38 4.79 -2.28 -6.81
N LEU A 39 3.91 -1.29 -6.88
CA LEU A 39 3.74 -0.30 -5.82
C LEU A 39 3.32 -0.93 -4.49
N LEU A 40 2.40 -1.89 -4.52
CA LEU A 40 2.00 -2.61 -3.32
C LEU A 40 3.14 -3.45 -2.73
N SER A 41 3.92 -4.11 -3.59
CA SER A 41 5.10 -4.87 -3.17
C SER A 41 6.13 -3.96 -2.49
N LEU A 42 6.42 -2.81 -3.08
CA LEU A 42 7.34 -1.82 -2.50
C LEU A 42 6.82 -1.26 -1.18
N ALA A 43 5.53 -0.91 -1.11
CA ALA A 43 4.92 -0.41 0.12
C ALA A 43 5.01 -1.43 1.26
N LYS A 44 4.77 -2.71 0.98
CA LYS A 44 4.93 -3.78 1.97
C LYS A 44 6.37 -3.91 2.45
N ARG A 45 7.36 -3.77 1.56
CA ARG A 45 8.78 -3.80 1.93
C ARG A 45 9.14 -2.63 2.83
N VAL A 46 8.73 -1.42 2.49
CA VAL A 46 8.95 -0.22 3.32
C VAL A 46 8.43 -0.43 4.74
N VAL A 47 7.21 -0.93 4.87
CA VAL A 47 6.61 -1.19 6.19
C VAL A 47 7.34 -2.31 6.94
N SER A 48 7.71 -3.38 6.26
CA SER A 48 8.40 -4.53 6.88
C SER A 48 9.82 -4.20 7.32
N ASP A 49 10.48 -3.29 6.60
CA ASP A 49 11.87 -2.88 6.85
C ASP A 49 11.97 -1.63 7.74
N GLY A 50 10.86 -1.19 8.30
CA GLY A 50 10.82 -0.05 9.22
C GLY A 50 11.73 -0.26 10.43
N GLU A 51 12.53 0.75 10.78
CA GLU A 51 13.43 0.71 11.92
C GLU A 51 12.65 0.39 13.20
N GLY A 52 13.10 -0.61 13.94
CA GLY A 52 12.43 -1.09 15.15
C GLY A 52 11.14 -1.89 14.89
N SER A 53 10.79 -2.13 13.64
CA SER A 53 9.60 -2.92 13.30
C SER A 53 9.84 -4.41 13.60
N SER A 54 9.05 -4.96 14.50
CA SER A 54 9.08 -6.39 14.84
C SER A 54 7.95 -7.18 14.21
N LYS A 55 6.93 -6.50 13.68
CA LYS A 55 5.71 -7.14 13.16
C LYS A 55 5.14 -6.37 11.96
N PHE A 56 4.66 -7.12 10.99
CA PHE A 56 3.84 -6.62 9.90
C PHE A 56 2.37 -6.89 10.21
N VAL A 57 1.57 -5.83 10.27
CA VAL A 57 0.15 -5.91 10.62
C VAL A 57 -0.71 -5.53 9.43
N THR A 58 -1.68 -6.35 9.11
CA THR A 58 -2.69 -6.06 8.10
C THR A 58 -4.05 -5.89 8.75
N VAL A 59 -4.71 -4.78 8.49
CA VAL A 59 -6.06 -4.51 8.94
C VAL A 59 -7.04 -4.74 7.80
N ASN A 60 -7.91 -5.73 7.94
CA ASN A 60 -8.96 -6.04 6.97
C ASN A 60 -10.32 -5.63 7.52
N VAL A 61 -10.98 -4.71 6.85
CA VAL A 61 -12.34 -4.27 7.18
C VAL A 61 -13.29 -4.80 6.13
N LYS A 62 -14.32 -5.52 6.55
CA LYS A 62 -15.31 -6.17 5.68
C LYS A 62 -16.72 -5.75 6.06
N LYS A 63 -17.65 -5.92 5.12
CA LYS A 63 -19.09 -5.66 5.32
C LYS A 63 -19.41 -4.20 5.68
N CYS A 64 -18.63 -3.25 5.18
CA CYS A 64 -18.93 -1.83 5.25
C CYS A 64 -19.86 -1.41 4.10
N LYS A 65 -20.53 -0.27 4.27
CA LYS A 65 -21.43 0.31 3.26
C LYS A 65 -20.67 0.82 2.03
N SER A 66 -19.40 1.22 2.21
CA SER A 66 -18.56 1.73 1.12
C SER A 66 -17.08 1.46 1.40
N GLU A 67 -16.26 1.51 0.35
CA GLU A 67 -14.81 1.42 0.46
C GLU A 67 -14.21 2.61 1.23
N ILE A 68 -14.80 3.79 1.12
CA ILE A 68 -14.37 4.99 1.83
C ILE A 68 -14.53 4.78 3.34
N GLU A 69 -15.69 4.28 3.77
CA GLU A 69 -15.94 3.96 5.17
C GLU A 69 -14.98 2.87 5.69
N ALA A 70 -14.78 1.80 4.92
CA ALA A 70 -13.85 0.74 5.26
C ALA A 70 -12.41 1.27 5.44
N LYS A 71 -11.98 2.16 4.54
CA LYS A 71 -10.65 2.79 4.61
C LYS A 71 -10.51 3.67 5.84
N GLN A 72 -11.52 4.48 6.16
CA GLN A 72 -11.50 5.33 7.35
C GLN A 72 -11.38 4.52 8.64
N ILE A 73 -12.15 3.44 8.75
CA ILE A 73 -12.07 2.52 9.88
C ILE A 73 -10.69 1.87 9.97
N ALA A 74 -10.17 1.34 8.87
CA ALA A 74 -8.86 0.71 8.82
C ALA A 74 -7.74 1.66 9.24
N ILE A 75 -7.76 2.91 8.76
CA ILE A 75 -6.78 3.93 9.10
C ILE A 75 -6.88 4.32 10.58
N SER A 76 -8.10 4.45 11.11
CA SER A 76 -8.31 4.77 12.52
C SER A 76 -7.71 3.69 13.43
N ILE A 77 -7.92 2.42 13.10
CA ILE A 77 -7.32 1.29 13.84
C ILE A 77 -5.79 1.29 13.70
N ALA A 78 -5.29 1.43 12.46
CA ALA A 78 -3.85 1.40 12.19
C ALA A 78 -3.08 2.54 12.85
N ASN A 79 -3.70 3.70 13.00
CA ASN A 79 -3.09 4.87 13.65
C ASN A 79 -3.30 4.93 15.16
N SER A 80 -4.04 4.01 15.73
CA SER A 80 -4.28 3.98 17.18
C SER A 80 -3.00 3.65 17.97
N PRO A 81 -2.50 4.55 18.84
CA PRO A 81 -1.35 4.26 19.69
C PRO A 81 -1.56 3.05 20.61
N LEU A 82 -2.78 2.85 21.10
CA LEU A 82 -3.13 1.72 21.95
C LEU A 82 -3.02 0.40 21.22
N VAL A 83 -3.55 0.32 19.98
CA VAL A 83 -3.44 -0.86 19.13
C VAL A 83 -1.97 -1.17 18.80
N LYS A 84 -1.20 -0.15 18.43
CA LYS A 84 0.22 -0.30 18.13
C LYS A 84 1.01 -0.81 19.33
N THR A 85 0.76 -0.28 20.50
CA THR A 85 1.41 -0.68 21.74
C THR A 85 1.05 -2.11 22.12
N ALA A 86 -0.22 -2.48 22.04
CA ALA A 86 -0.68 -3.83 22.34
C ALA A 86 -0.04 -4.87 21.41
N ILE A 87 0.03 -4.57 20.11
CA ILE A 87 0.64 -5.48 19.12
C ILE A 87 2.16 -5.56 19.31
N ALA A 88 2.83 -4.44 19.52
CA ALA A 88 4.29 -4.39 19.72
C ALA A 88 4.71 -5.07 21.02
N GLY A 89 3.96 -4.88 22.10
CA GLY A 89 4.27 -5.40 23.41
C GLY A 89 4.07 -6.92 23.55
N CYS A 90 3.45 -7.59 22.60
CA CYS A 90 3.12 -9.02 22.71
C CYS A 90 2.45 -9.39 24.03
N SER A 91 1.67 -8.48 24.59
CA SER A 91 1.00 -8.74 25.87
C SER A 91 0.11 -9.97 25.72
N LYS A 92 0.50 -11.04 26.40
CA LYS A 92 -0.43 -12.13 26.68
C LYS A 92 -1.45 -11.56 27.64
N TRP A 93 -2.63 -11.32 27.16
CA TRP A 93 -3.79 -11.03 27.99
C TRP A 93 -4.35 -12.32 28.53
#